data_ee3744e3155c8b4d91e9e5696a08b4aa
#
_entry.id   ee3744e3155c8b4d91e9e5696a08b4aa
#
_cell.length_a   1.000
_cell.length_b   1.000
_cell.length_c   1.000
_cell.angle_alpha   90.00
_cell.angle_beta   90.00
_cell.angle_gamma   90.00
#
_symmetry.space_group_name_H-M   'P 1'
#
loop_
_entity.id
_entity.type
_entity.pdbx_description
1 polymer ?
#
loop_
_entity_poly.entity_id
_entity_poly.type
_entity_poly.pdbx_seq_one_letter_code
_entity_poly.pdbx_strand_id
1 'polypeptide(L)'
;MFAAVIPMAYIKYGMRTGKWADRHVGQVQRRKLLIPVIMASVATGIAGMLVFHAPRAMVALVFAMLATLAVLQVPTAVWTWKISVHTAVAGGALAILALTWNPYVWFASPLVAVIAWSRISLRDHTLAQTLAGAAAGIISAGLVFAALTR
;
A
#
# COMPACT_ATOMS: atom_id res chain seq x y z
N MET A 1 -0.53 -12.78 -3.84
CA MET A 1 -1.04 -13.89 -3.04
C MET A 1 -0.52 -13.84 -1.61
N PHE A 2 0.79 -13.88 -1.35
CA PHE A 2 1.38 -13.90 0.00
C PHE A 2 1.03 -12.67 0.85
N ALA A 3 1.01 -11.46 0.29
CA ALA A 3 0.73 -10.22 1.02
C ALA A 3 -0.74 -10.06 1.48
N ALA A 4 -1.67 -10.84 0.95
CA ALA A 4 -3.08 -10.76 1.29
C ALA A 4 -3.59 -12.02 2.02
N VAL A 5 -3.23 -13.20 1.55
CA VAL A 5 -3.79 -14.47 2.06
C VAL A 5 -3.31 -14.77 3.48
N ILE A 6 -2.01 -14.61 3.76
CA ILE A 6 -1.45 -14.91 5.07
C ILE A 6 -1.97 -13.94 6.15
N PRO A 7 -1.93 -12.60 5.97
CA PRO A 7 -2.51 -11.68 6.93
C PRO A 7 -4.01 -11.89 7.13
N MET A 8 -4.76 -12.17 6.06
CA MET A 8 -6.20 -12.41 6.13
C MET A 8 -6.53 -13.71 6.90
N ALA A 9 -5.76 -14.77 6.67
CA ALA A 9 -5.91 -16.03 7.40
C ALA A 9 -5.60 -15.84 8.90
N TYR A 10 -4.56 -15.07 9.22
CA TYR A 10 -4.20 -14.75 10.60
C TYR A 10 -5.28 -13.89 11.31
N ILE A 11 -5.84 -12.90 10.62
CA ILE A 11 -6.96 -12.09 11.12
C ILE A 11 -8.18 -12.99 11.38
N LYS A 12 -8.52 -13.87 10.44
CA LYS A 12 -9.66 -14.78 10.53
C LYS A 12 -9.49 -15.80 11.67
N TYR A 13 -8.26 -16.29 11.89
CA TYR A 13 -7.94 -17.16 13.01
C TYR A 13 -8.07 -16.43 14.35
N GLY A 14 -7.55 -15.22 14.49
CA GLY A 14 -7.66 -14.40 15.69
C GLY A 14 -9.10 -14.02 16.04
N MET A 15 -9.97 -13.80 15.04
CA MET A 15 -11.40 -13.58 15.22
C MET A 15 -12.13 -14.85 15.70
N ARG A 16 -11.79 -16.02 15.16
CA ARG A 16 -12.40 -17.31 15.54
C ARG A 16 -12.02 -17.77 16.94
N THR A 17 -10.84 -17.43 17.42
CA THR A 17 -10.35 -17.83 18.75
C THR A 17 -10.77 -16.87 19.87
N GLY A 18 -11.63 -15.88 19.59
CA GLY A 18 -12.14 -14.93 20.61
C GLY A 18 -11.08 -14.00 21.21
N LYS A 19 -9.80 -14.15 20.83
CA LYS A 19 -8.70 -13.32 21.35
C LYS A 19 -8.78 -11.85 20.97
N TRP A 20 -9.74 -11.48 20.10
CA TRP A 20 -9.86 -10.13 19.50
C TRP A 20 -11.24 -9.50 19.76
N ALA A 21 -11.88 -9.83 20.89
CA ALA A 21 -13.23 -9.38 21.20
C ALA A 21 -13.34 -7.94 21.74
N ASP A 22 -12.23 -7.29 22.09
CA ASP A 22 -12.26 -5.95 22.70
C ASP A 22 -11.93 -4.83 21.71
N ARG A 23 -12.93 -3.97 21.43
CA ARG A 23 -12.88 -2.96 20.34
C ARG A 23 -11.90 -1.80 20.61
N HIS A 24 -11.54 -1.47 21.83
CA HIS A 24 -10.77 -0.27 22.15
C HIS A 24 -9.27 -0.51 22.42
N VAL A 25 -8.93 -1.58 23.11
CA VAL A 25 -7.53 -1.97 23.37
C VAL A 25 -6.91 -2.67 22.15
N GLY A 26 -7.77 -3.26 21.27
CA GLY A 26 -7.36 -4.09 20.15
C GLY A 26 -6.68 -3.37 19.00
N GLN A 27 -6.90 -2.08 18.75
CA GLN A 27 -6.41 -1.46 17.51
C GLN A 27 -4.90 -1.20 17.50
N VAL A 28 -4.31 -0.77 18.59
CA VAL A 28 -2.85 -0.50 18.67
C VAL A 28 -2.05 -1.79 18.82
N GLN A 29 -2.51 -2.72 19.68
CA GLN A 29 -1.87 -4.03 19.83
C GLN A 29 -2.00 -4.89 18.57
N ARG A 30 -3.15 -4.83 17.87
CA ARG A 30 -3.34 -5.51 16.59
C ARG A 30 -2.35 -5.03 15.53
N ARG A 31 -2.07 -3.74 15.47
CA ARG A 31 -1.06 -3.18 14.54
C ARG A 31 0.33 -3.69 14.87
N LYS A 32 0.71 -3.75 16.14
CA LYS A 32 2.03 -4.26 16.57
C LYS A 32 2.26 -5.73 16.20
N LEU A 33 1.21 -6.55 16.20
CA LEU A 33 1.29 -7.96 15.81
C LEU A 33 1.15 -8.18 14.31
N LEU A 34 0.35 -7.36 13.62
CA LEU A 34 0.14 -7.49 12.18
C LEU A 34 1.33 -7.00 11.36
N ILE A 35 2.02 -5.94 11.80
CA ILE A 35 3.17 -5.39 11.09
C ILE A 35 4.27 -6.43 10.87
N PRO A 36 4.77 -7.15 11.89
CA PRO A 36 5.80 -8.16 11.67
C PRO A 36 5.33 -9.33 10.78
N VAL A 37 4.06 -9.73 10.87
CA VAL A 37 3.51 -10.78 10.00
C VAL A 37 3.48 -10.31 8.54
N ILE A 38 3.05 -9.07 8.30
CA ILE A 38 3.06 -8.48 6.95
C ILE A 38 4.50 -8.36 6.44
N MET A 39 5.42 -7.87 7.26
CA MET A 39 6.84 -7.74 6.90
C MET A 39 7.47 -9.08 6.56
N ALA A 40 7.26 -10.12 7.38
CA ALA A 40 7.75 -11.47 7.11
C ALA A 40 7.15 -12.05 5.82
N SER A 41 5.84 -11.86 5.60
CA SER A 41 5.15 -12.32 4.39
C SER A 41 5.70 -11.64 3.13
N VAL A 42 5.95 -10.33 3.17
CA VAL A 42 6.54 -9.60 2.05
C VAL A 42 7.98 -10.01 1.81
N ALA A 43 8.79 -10.15 2.88
CA ALA A 43 10.18 -10.61 2.77
C ALA A 43 10.26 -12.00 2.14
N THR A 44 9.39 -12.94 2.56
CA THR A 44 9.28 -14.28 1.95
C THR A 44 8.89 -14.19 0.47
N GLY A 45 7.96 -13.30 0.13
CA GLY A 45 7.57 -13.06 -1.26
C GLY A 45 8.73 -12.54 -2.12
N ILE A 46 9.51 -11.59 -1.60
CA ILE A 46 10.72 -11.07 -2.28
C ILE A 46 11.76 -12.16 -2.44
N ALA A 47 12.06 -12.93 -1.38
CA ALA A 47 13.01 -14.03 -1.45
C ALA A 47 12.60 -15.06 -2.51
N GLY A 48 11.32 -15.44 -2.55
CA GLY A 48 10.77 -16.29 -3.59
C GLY A 48 10.96 -15.71 -5.00
N MET A 49 10.66 -14.42 -5.19
CA MET A 49 10.86 -13.76 -6.49
C MET A 49 12.32 -13.79 -6.95
N LEU A 50 13.26 -13.60 -6.03
CA LEU A 50 14.70 -13.65 -6.35
C LEU A 50 15.15 -15.06 -6.68
N VAL A 51 14.72 -16.07 -5.91
CA VAL A 51 15.06 -17.49 -6.13
C VAL A 51 14.50 -18.00 -7.47
N PHE A 52 13.28 -17.63 -7.82
CA PHE A 52 12.63 -18.04 -9.07
C PHE A 52 12.93 -17.10 -10.25
N HIS A 53 13.92 -16.21 -10.13
CA HIS A 53 14.35 -15.30 -11.20
C HIS A 53 13.19 -14.50 -11.81
N ALA A 54 12.30 -13.97 -10.97
CA ALA A 54 11.17 -13.17 -11.40
C ALA A 54 11.63 -11.98 -12.27
N PRO A 55 10.84 -11.54 -13.27
CA PRO A 55 11.14 -10.38 -14.08
C PRO A 55 11.45 -9.15 -13.22
N ARG A 56 12.46 -8.36 -13.61
CA ARG A 56 12.86 -7.15 -12.87
C ARG A 56 11.69 -6.22 -12.56
N ALA A 57 10.74 -6.08 -13.49
CA ALA A 57 9.54 -5.26 -13.30
C ALA A 57 8.68 -5.71 -12.12
N MET A 58 8.57 -7.04 -11.88
CA MET A 58 7.81 -7.55 -10.73
C MET A 58 8.51 -7.26 -9.41
N VAL A 59 9.83 -7.40 -9.36
CA VAL A 59 10.64 -7.06 -8.20
C VAL A 59 10.54 -5.55 -7.92
N ALA A 60 10.71 -4.72 -8.97
CA ALA A 60 10.59 -3.28 -8.88
C ALA A 60 9.20 -2.83 -8.38
N LEU A 61 8.12 -3.50 -8.81
CA LEU A 61 6.77 -3.24 -8.34
C LEU A 61 6.64 -3.44 -6.82
N VAL A 62 7.20 -4.53 -6.29
CA VAL A 62 7.13 -4.80 -4.84
C VAL A 62 7.92 -3.75 -4.06
N PHE A 63 9.13 -3.39 -4.51
CA PHE A 63 9.91 -2.33 -3.87
C PHE A 63 9.22 -0.96 -3.95
N ALA A 64 8.59 -0.63 -5.07
CA ALA A 64 7.81 0.60 -5.22
C ALA A 64 6.63 0.65 -4.24
N MET A 65 5.93 -0.46 -4.04
CA MET A 65 4.85 -0.57 -3.04
C MET A 65 5.37 -0.39 -1.62
N LEU A 66 6.49 -1.05 -1.26
CA LEU A 66 7.09 -0.92 0.07
C LEU A 66 7.58 0.50 0.35
N ALA A 67 8.25 1.12 -0.63
CA ALA A 67 8.69 2.50 -0.53
C ALA A 67 7.51 3.47 -0.32
N THR A 68 6.42 3.28 -1.06
CA THR A 68 5.20 4.07 -0.88
C THR A 68 4.64 3.90 0.53
N LEU A 69 4.52 2.68 1.03
CA LEU A 69 4.04 2.44 2.39
C LEU A 69 4.96 3.07 3.44
N ALA A 70 6.28 2.99 3.26
CA ALA A 70 7.25 3.64 4.16
C ALA A 70 7.08 5.16 4.17
N VAL A 71 6.94 5.79 3.01
CA VAL A 71 6.67 7.24 2.88
C VAL A 71 5.39 7.64 3.59
N LEU A 72 4.31 6.85 3.49
CA LEU A 72 3.04 7.13 4.15
C LEU A 72 3.10 6.97 5.68
N GLN A 73 4.00 6.12 6.17
CA GLN A 73 4.15 5.90 7.62
C GLN A 73 4.76 7.09 8.33
N VAL A 74 5.65 7.85 7.69
CA VAL A 74 6.35 8.99 8.31
C VAL A 74 5.38 10.05 8.82
N PRO A 75 4.46 10.63 8.02
CA PRO A 75 3.49 11.61 8.52
C PRO A 75 2.53 11.03 9.56
N THR A 76 2.20 9.74 9.43
CA THR A 76 1.31 9.07 10.38
C THR A 76 2.00 8.88 11.74
N ALA A 77 3.29 8.56 11.75
CA ALA A 77 4.05 8.34 12.98
C ALA A 77 4.43 9.66 13.68
N VAL A 78 4.81 10.69 12.91
CA VAL A 78 5.33 11.96 13.45
C VAL A 78 4.20 12.94 13.79
N TRP A 79 3.21 13.09 12.91
CA TRP A 79 2.15 14.10 13.06
C TRP A 79 0.76 13.52 13.30
N THR A 80 0.64 12.19 13.48
CA THR A 80 -0.67 11.50 13.57
C THR A 80 -1.59 11.78 12.37
N TRP A 81 -1.02 12.30 11.26
CA TRP A 81 -1.76 12.66 10.06
C TRP A 81 -1.95 11.44 9.16
N LYS A 82 -3.18 10.96 9.10
CA LYS A 82 -3.55 9.71 8.44
C LYS A 82 -3.72 9.89 6.94
N ILE A 83 -2.64 9.77 6.16
CA ILE A 83 -2.69 9.83 4.70
C ILE A 83 -3.43 8.61 4.12
N SER A 84 -4.17 8.80 3.02
CA SER A 84 -4.96 7.74 2.38
C SER A 84 -4.08 6.76 1.60
N VAL A 85 -4.00 5.53 2.09
CA VAL A 85 -3.30 4.43 1.40
C VAL A 85 -3.98 4.07 0.08
N HIS A 86 -5.32 4.15 0.01
CA HIS A 86 -6.07 3.81 -1.19
C HIS A 86 -5.73 4.72 -2.37
N THR A 87 -5.67 6.03 -2.12
CA THR A 87 -5.30 6.99 -3.17
C THR A 87 -3.81 6.92 -3.52
N ALA A 88 -2.95 6.57 -2.55
CA ALA A 88 -1.53 6.36 -2.81
C ALA A 88 -1.29 5.13 -3.71
N VAL A 89 -1.96 4.02 -3.44
CA VAL A 89 -1.87 2.82 -4.28
C VAL A 89 -2.43 3.09 -5.68
N ALA A 90 -3.55 3.79 -5.79
CA ALA A 90 -4.14 4.13 -7.07
C ALA A 90 -3.25 5.08 -7.90
N GLY A 91 -2.69 6.11 -7.26
CA GLY A 91 -1.76 7.04 -7.90
C GLY A 91 -0.47 6.35 -8.32
N GLY A 92 0.10 5.51 -7.45
CA GLY A 92 1.29 4.72 -7.75
C GLY A 92 1.09 3.74 -8.91
N ALA A 93 -0.06 3.04 -8.93
CA ALA A 93 -0.41 2.15 -10.03
C ALA A 93 -0.53 2.91 -11.36
N LEU A 94 -1.17 4.09 -11.34
CA LEU A 94 -1.29 4.94 -12.52
C LEU A 94 0.08 5.37 -13.06
N ALA A 95 1.00 5.78 -12.16
CA ALA A 95 2.36 6.17 -12.54
C ALA A 95 3.15 5.00 -13.14
N ILE A 96 3.11 3.82 -12.52
CA ILE A 96 3.80 2.62 -13.02
C ILE A 96 3.25 2.20 -14.37
N LEU A 97 1.93 2.20 -14.55
CA LEU A 97 1.30 1.86 -15.82
C LEU A 97 1.67 2.87 -16.92
N ALA A 98 1.75 4.16 -16.61
CA ALA A 98 2.18 5.17 -17.55
C ALA A 98 3.65 5.00 -17.97
N LEU A 99 4.51 4.53 -17.05
CA LEU A 99 5.92 4.24 -17.32
C LEU A 99 6.13 2.95 -18.14
N THR A 100 5.26 1.95 -17.96
CA THR A 100 5.46 0.62 -18.55
C THR A 100 4.72 0.43 -19.87
N TRP A 101 3.59 1.07 -20.01
CA TRP A 101 2.73 0.86 -21.17
C TRP A 101 2.73 2.09 -22.09
N ASN A 102 2.03 3.17 -21.66
CA ASN A 102 1.87 4.35 -22.51
C ASN A 102 1.52 5.59 -21.63
N PRO A 103 2.10 6.77 -21.91
CA PRO A 103 1.75 8.01 -21.22
C PRO A 103 0.25 8.37 -21.26
N TYR A 104 -0.49 7.92 -22.26
CA TYR A 104 -1.95 8.13 -22.33
C TYR A 104 -2.71 7.49 -21.16
N VAL A 105 -2.09 6.59 -20.40
CA VAL A 105 -2.67 6.06 -19.15
C VAL A 105 -3.03 7.18 -18.16
N TRP A 106 -2.40 8.35 -18.23
CA TRP A 106 -2.76 9.51 -17.41
C TRP A 106 -4.20 9.99 -17.62
N PHE A 107 -4.83 9.70 -18.77
CA PHE A 107 -6.27 9.94 -18.97
C PHE A 107 -7.16 9.10 -18.03
N ALA A 108 -6.63 8.06 -17.38
CA ALA A 108 -7.34 7.31 -16.35
C ALA A 108 -7.25 7.95 -14.94
N SER A 109 -6.59 9.10 -14.80
CA SER A 109 -6.52 9.85 -13.52
C SER A 109 -7.89 10.15 -12.87
N PRO A 110 -9.01 10.33 -13.60
CA PRO A 110 -10.33 10.45 -12.98
C PRO A 110 -10.70 9.26 -12.10
N LEU A 111 -10.18 8.06 -12.34
CA LEU A 111 -10.39 6.89 -11.46
C LEU A 111 -9.77 7.11 -10.07
N VAL A 112 -8.61 7.76 -10.01
CA VAL A 112 -8.00 8.13 -8.72
C VAL A 112 -8.88 9.14 -7.99
N ALA A 113 -9.49 10.10 -8.72
CA ALA A 113 -10.43 11.05 -8.15
C ALA A 113 -11.70 10.37 -7.62
N VAL A 114 -12.23 9.35 -8.31
CA VAL A 114 -13.37 8.54 -7.83
C VAL A 114 -13.00 7.80 -6.54
N ILE A 115 -11.81 7.23 -6.45
CA ILE A 115 -11.33 6.58 -5.22
C ILE A 115 -11.20 7.61 -4.10
N ALA A 116 -10.64 8.79 -4.37
CA ALA A 116 -10.53 9.87 -3.39
C ALA A 116 -11.92 10.30 -2.89
N TRP A 117 -12.85 10.55 -3.80
CA TRP A 117 -14.23 10.88 -3.47
C TRP A 117 -14.89 9.81 -2.59
N SER A 118 -14.72 8.53 -2.91
CA SER A 118 -15.23 7.43 -2.10
C SER A 118 -14.70 7.49 -0.65
N ARG A 119 -13.41 7.76 -0.44
CA ARG A 119 -12.82 7.86 0.90
C ARG A 119 -13.31 9.08 1.69
N ILE A 120 -13.59 10.18 0.99
CA ILE A 120 -14.15 11.39 1.59
C ILE A 120 -15.63 11.16 1.95
N SER A 121 -16.41 10.60 1.05
CA SER A 121 -17.83 10.27 1.27
C SER A 121 -18.06 9.32 2.44
N LEU A 122 -17.17 8.35 2.63
CA LEU A 122 -17.18 7.44 3.78
C LEU A 122 -16.65 8.08 5.08
N ARG A 123 -16.23 9.35 5.04
CA ARG A 123 -15.62 10.09 6.17
C ARG A 123 -14.36 9.42 6.73
N ASP A 124 -13.70 8.58 5.95
CA ASP A 124 -12.44 7.91 6.33
C ASP A 124 -11.25 8.87 6.27
N HIS A 125 -11.28 9.83 5.33
CA HIS A 125 -10.21 10.77 5.03
C HIS A 125 -10.75 12.14 4.61
N THR A 126 -9.93 13.18 4.81
CA THR A 126 -10.17 14.52 4.26
C THR A 126 -9.65 14.62 2.82
N LEU A 127 -10.07 15.65 2.08
CA LEU A 127 -9.55 15.95 0.74
C LEU A 127 -8.01 16.08 0.75
N ALA A 128 -7.45 16.80 1.72
CA ALA A 128 -6.00 16.95 1.85
C ALA A 128 -5.27 15.61 2.03
N GLN A 129 -5.82 14.69 2.83
CA GLN A 129 -5.26 13.36 3.06
C GLN A 129 -5.31 12.46 1.81
N THR A 130 -6.34 12.60 0.98
CA THR A 130 -6.47 11.84 -0.28
C THR A 130 -5.56 12.40 -1.36
N LEU A 131 -5.44 13.72 -1.49
CA LEU A 131 -4.52 14.36 -2.43
C LEU A 131 -3.05 14.06 -2.08
N ALA A 132 -2.68 14.20 -0.80
CA ALA A 132 -1.34 13.84 -0.34
C ALA A 132 -1.03 12.36 -0.58
N GLY A 133 -2.02 11.47 -0.41
CA GLY A 133 -1.87 10.05 -0.73
C GLY A 133 -1.58 9.83 -2.21
N ALA A 134 -2.40 10.41 -3.10
CA ALA A 134 -2.20 10.28 -4.54
C ALA A 134 -0.83 10.80 -4.98
N ALA A 135 -0.43 12.00 -4.52
CA ALA A 135 0.88 12.58 -4.84
C ALA A 135 2.02 11.72 -4.31
N ALA A 136 1.96 11.28 -3.05
CA ALA A 136 2.97 10.40 -2.46
C ALA A 136 3.11 9.09 -3.25
N GLY A 137 2.00 8.47 -3.65
CA GLY A 137 2.01 7.25 -4.45
C GLY A 137 2.62 7.46 -5.83
N ILE A 138 2.19 8.49 -6.56
CA ILE A 138 2.74 8.83 -7.88
C ILE A 138 4.25 9.02 -7.81
N ILE A 139 4.72 9.83 -6.87
CA ILE A 139 6.13 10.18 -6.75
C ILE A 139 6.96 8.98 -6.28
N SER A 140 6.61 8.39 -5.13
CA SER A 140 7.44 7.32 -4.54
C SER A 140 7.43 6.05 -5.38
N ALA A 141 6.26 5.58 -5.81
CA ALA A 141 6.17 4.37 -6.62
C ALA A 141 6.77 4.60 -8.02
N GLY A 142 6.49 5.73 -8.65
CA GLY A 142 7.01 6.08 -9.96
C GLY A 142 8.54 6.18 -9.97
N LEU A 143 9.14 6.88 -9.01
CA LEU A 143 10.59 7.02 -8.91
C LEU A 143 11.29 5.70 -8.64
N VAL A 144 10.82 4.92 -7.64
CA VAL A 144 11.45 3.65 -7.29
C VAL A 144 11.32 2.65 -8.45
N PHE A 145 10.14 2.57 -9.06
CA PHE A 145 9.94 1.68 -10.20
C PHE A 145 10.84 2.06 -11.38
N ALA A 146 10.88 3.33 -11.74
CA ALA A 146 11.75 3.81 -12.84
C ALA A 146 13.23 3.57 -12.56
N ALA A 147 13.68 3.76 -11.32
CA ALA A 147 15.08 3.55 -10.94
C ALA A 147 15.51 2.08 -11.01
N LEU A 148 14.59 1.14 -10.73
CA LEU A 148 14.89 -0.30 -10.72
C LEU A 148 14.66 -0.99 -12.06
N THR A 149 13.99 -0.33 -13.02
CA THR A 149 13.67 -0.91 -14.34
C THR A 149 14.47 -0.31 -15.51
N ARG A 150 15.20 0.77 -15.28
CA ARG A 150 16.14 1.40 -16.24
C ARG A 150 17.50 0.69 -16.31
#